data_b532ca341fded3f302010c502151a29a
#
_entry.id   b532ca341fded3f302010c502151a29a
#
_cell.length_a   1.000
_cell.length_b   1.000
_cell.length_c   1.000
_cell.angle_alpha   90.00
_cell.angle_beta   90.00
_cell.angle_gamma   90.00
#
_symmetry.space_group_name_H-M   'P 1'
#
loop_
_entity.id
_entity.type
_entity.pdbx_description
1 polymer ?
#
loop_
_entity_poly.entity_id
_entity_poly.type
_entity_poly.pdbx_seq_one_letter_code
_entity_poly.pdbx_strand_id
1 'polypeptide(L)'
;VALGVIVLLVLFAFVGPMLVPYGYDQFNAGAENLYPWHYSLEAQQAYKEATSSQDPDEAVAAAEAEAAARGEELSSKDKALIRAQAKAGGGAEYEGMSEEEIYKALGYSAQPFGYSNDELQRIADGEKVFPHVFGTDRYGRDIMVRTMFATRVSMIIGLTAALIVLVI
;
A
#
# COMPACT_ATOMS: atom_id res chain seq x y z
N VAL A 1 23.14 -19.44 -21.93
CA VAL A 1 22.57 -18.64 -20.81
C VAL A 1 22.51 -17.15 -21.20
N ALA A 2 23.62 -16.52 -21.64
CA ALA A 2 23.66 -15.07 -21.95
C ALA A 2 22.65 -14.66 -23.04
N LEU A 3 22.54 -15.41 -24.13
CA LEU A 3 21.57 -15.12 -25.20
C LEU A 3 20.13 -15.16 -24.68
N GLY A 4 19.80 -16.11 -23.82
CA GLY A 4 18.45 -16.21 -23.23
C GLY A 4 18.10 -15.01 -22.38
N VAL A 5 19.06 -14.48 -21.60
CA VAL A 5 18.87 -13.26 -20.80
C VAL A 5 18.63 -12.05 -21.71
N ILE A 6 19.41 -11.92 -22.80
CA ILE A 6 19.22 -10.81 -23.76
C ILE A 6 17.83 -10.88 -24.41
N VAL A 7 17.39 -12.05 -24.85
CA VAL A 7 16.05 -12.24 -25.43
C VAL A 7 14.96 -11.88 -24.41
N LEU A 8 15.11 -12.31 -23.16
CA LEU A 8 14.16 -11.98 -22.11
C LEU A 8 14.08 -10.46 -21.87
N LEU A 9 15.23 -9.76 -21.83
CA LEU A 9 15.28 -8.30 -21.67
C LEU A 9 14.65 -7.59 -22.89
N VAL A 10 14.86 -8.08 -24.11
CA VAL A 10 14.20 -7.53 -25.31
C VAL A 10 12.69 -7.71 -25.21
N LEU A 11 12.21 -8.89 -24.86
CA LEU A 11 10.77 -9.15 -24.68
C LEU A 11 10.19 -8.26 -23.57
N PHE A 12 10.86 -8.15 -22.44
CA PHE A 12 10.45 -7.29 -21.35
C PHE A 12 10.34 -5.82 -21.76
N ALA A 13 11.34 -5.31 -22.50
CA ALA A 13 11.39 -3.91 -22.92
C ALA A 13 10.37 -3.58 -24.03
N PHE A 14 10.15 -4.46 -25.00
CA PHE A 14 9.38 -4.15 -26.20
C PHE A 14 7.97 -4.76 -26.19
N VAL A 15 7.80 -5.94 -25.62
CA VAL A 15 6.51 -6.63 -25.54
C VAL A 15 5.81 -6.33 -24.21
N GLY A 16 6.57 -6.25 -23.12
CA GLY A 16 6.03 -6.02 -21.78
C GLY A 16 5.04 -4.86 -21.68
N PRO A 17 5.34 -3.65 -22.19
CA PRO A 17 4.41 -2.51 -22.14
C PRO A 17 3.09 -2.71 -22.92
N MET A 18 3.01 -3.72 -23.79
CA MET A 18 1.77 -4.05 -24.51
C MET A 18 0.86 -4.99 -23.70
N LEU A 19 1.42 -5.66 -22.68
CA LEU A 19 0.70 -6.61 -21.84
C LEU A 19 0.15 -5.99 -20.56
N VAL A 20 0.66 -4.81 -20.19
CA VAL A 20 0.28 -4.09 -18.97
C VAL A 20 -0.66 -2.96 -19.31
N PRO A 21 -1.80 -2.80 -18.62
CA PRO A 21 -2.80 -1.78 -18.94
C PRO A 21 -2.40 -0.35 -18.55
N TYR A 22 -1.23 -0.18 -17.93
CA TYR A 22 -0.74 1.13 -17.48
C TYR A 22 0.12 1.82 -18.54
N GLY A 23 -0.10 3.13 -18.73
CA GLY A 23 0.74 3.97 -19.57
C GLY A 23 1.99 4.49 -18.86
N TYR A 24 3.03 4.84 -19.63
CA TYR A 24 4.28 5.41 -19.10
C TYR A 24 4.08 6.68 -18.25
N ASP A 25 3.18 7.57 -18.70
CA ASP A 25 2.86 8.84 -18.06
C ASP A 25 1.51 8.83 -17.33
N GLN A 26 0.93 7.65 -17.13
CA GLN A 26 -0.35 7.53 -16.44
C GLN A 26 -0.16 7.78 -14.95
N PHE A 27 -0.94 8.72 -14.41
CA PHE A 27 -1.04 9.02 -13.00
C PHE A 27 -2.25 8.32 -12.41
N ASN A 28 -2.04 7.54 -11.37
CA ASN A 28 -3.12 6.88 -10.63
C ASN A 28 -3.25 7.58 -9.27
N ALA A 29 -4.25 8.47 -9.15
CA ALA A 29 -4.54 9.13 -7.89
C ALA A 29 -4.97 8.09 -6.83
N GLY A 30 -4.42 8.20 -5.63
CA GLY A 30 -4.66 7.23 -4.56
C GLY A 30 -3.74 6.00 -4.59
N ALA A 31 -2.86 5.91 -5.60
CA ALA A 31 -1.88 4.85 -5.73
C ALA A 31 -0.43 5.37 -5.61
N GLU A 32 -0.21 6.45 -4.87
CA GLU A 32 1.11 7.03 -4.66
C GLU A 32 1.93 6.21 -3.66
N ASN A 33 3.21 5.99 -4.00
CA ASN A 33 4.17 5.27 -3.15
C ASN A 33 3.73 3.87 -2.72
N LEU A 34 3.00 3.15 -3.56
CA LEU A 34 2.66 1.76 -3.27
C LEU A 34 3.92 0.90 -3.25
N TYR A 35 4.03 0.07 -2.22
CA TYR A 35 5.03 -1.00 -2.17
C TYR A 35 4.65 -2.13 -3.15
N PRO A 36 5.60 -2.99 -3.54
CA PRO A 36 5.32 -4.19 -4.35
C PRO A 36 4.63 -5.31 -3.55
N TRP A 37 3.99 -4.96 -2.47
CA TRP A 37 3.14 -5.79 -1.61
C TRP A 37 2.03 -4.94 -1.01
N HIS A 38 1.00 -5.58 -0.48
CA HIS A 38 -0.10 -4.91 0.21
C HIS A 38 -0.60 -5.74 1.38
N TYR A 39 -1.33 -5.12 2.28
CA TYR A 39 -2.15 -5.78 3.27
C TYR A 39 -3.61 -5.75 2.84
N SER A 40 -4.39 -6.81 3.16
CA SER A 40 -5.81 -6.84 2.86
C SER A 40 -6.55 -5.70 3.57
N LEU A 41 -7.71 -5.30 3.04
CA LEU A 41 -8.55 -4.27 3.67
C LEU A 41 -8.91 -4.63 5.12
N GLU A 42 -9.18 -5.91 5.39
CA GLU A 42 -9.43 -6.42 6.73
C GLU A 42 -8.22 -6.22 7.66
N ALA A 43 -7.01 -6.54 7.17
CA ALA A 43 -5.77 -6.33 7.93
C ALA A 43 -5.55 -4.85 8.24
N GLN A 44 -5.76 -3.96 7.27
CA GLN A 44 -5.62 -2.52 7.44
C GLN A 44 -6.63 -1.97 8.46
N GLN A 45 -7.86 -2.49 8.44
CA GLN A 45 -8.87 -2.13 9.42
C GLN A 45 -8.48 -2.62 10.82
N ALA A 46 -8.05 -3.88 10.96
CA ALA A 46 -7.56 -4.42 12.22
C ALA A 46 -6.36 -3.63 12.77
N TYR A 47 -5.42 -3.25 11.90
CA TYR A 47 -4.30 -2.38 12.27
C TYR A 47 -4.77 -1.01 12.77
N LYS A 48 -5.71 -0.38 12.05
CA LYS A 48 -6.27 0.90 12.44
C LYS A 48 -6.99 0.81 13.78
N GLU A 49 -7.77 -0.23 14.01
CA GLU A 49 -8.46 -0.47 15.29
C GLU A 49 -7.47 -0.71 16.43
N ALA A 50 -6.42 -1.51 16.20
CA ALA A 50 -5.40 -1.83 17.19
C ALA A 50 -4.50 -0.64 17.54
N THR A 51 -4.22 0.25 16.58
CA THR A 51 -3.33 1.41 16.76
C THR A 51 -4.06 2.71 17.00
N SER A 52 -5.37 2.79 16.71
CA SER A 52 -6.14 3.98 17.04
C SER A 52 -6.27 4.10 18.56
N SER A 53 -5.52 5.02 19.15
CA SER A 53 -5.96 5.60 20.42
C SER A 53 -7.31 6.26 20.15
N GLN A 54 -8.39 5.73 20.73
CA GLN A 54 -9.66 6.45 20.73
C GLN A 54 -9.38 7.84 21.30
N ASP A 55 -9.83 8.90 20.59
CA ASP A 55 -9.73 10.23 21.14
C ASP A 55 -10.42 10.20 22.51
N PRO A 56 -9.71 10.52 23.61
CA PRO A 56 -10.28 10.39 24.96
C PRO A 56 -11.54 11.22 25.13
N ASP A 57 -11.68 12.29 24.38
CA ASP A 57 -12.86 13.17 24.42
C ASP A 57 -14.02 12.60 23.57
N GLU A 58 -13.73 11.93 22.45
CA GLU A 58 -14.73 11.20 21.65
C GLU A 58 -15.26 9.97 22.40
N ALA A 59 -14.39 9.23 23.09
CA ALA A 59 -14.79 8.10 23.91
C ALA A 59 -15.70 8.53 25.09
N VAL A 60 -15.43 9.67 25.70
CA VAL A 60 -16.29 10.23 26.74
C VAL A 60 -17.62 10.70 26.16
N ALA A 61 -17.63 11.37 25.02
CA ALA A 61 -18.85 11.83 24.37
C ALA A 61 -19.77 10.67 23.95
N ALA A 62 -19.20 9.58 23.45
CA ALA A 62 -19.93 8.35 23.12
C ALA A 62 -20.56 7.71 24.38
N ALA A 63 -19.79 7.62 25.47
CA ALA A 63 -20.28 7.08 26.74
C ALA A 63 -21.36 7.99 27.38
N GLU A 64 -21.24 9.30 27.26
CA GLU A 64 -22.26 10.26 27.70
C GLU A 64 -23.57 10.10 26.91
N ALA A 65 -23.50 9.92 25.59
CA ALA A 65 -24.66 9.68 24.75
C ALA A 65 -25.37 8.37 25.12
N GLU A 66 -24.60 7.31 25.42
CA GLU A 66 -25.15 6.04 25.84
C GLU A 66 -25.78 6.08 27.25
N ALA A 67 -25.15 6.79 28.20
CA ALA A 67 -25.68 7.00 29.54
C ALA A 67 -26.97 7.85 29.52
N ALA A 68 -26.99 8.91 28.71
CA ALA A 68 -28.17 9.75 28.51
C ALA A 68 -29.35 8.96 27.90
N ALA A 69 -29.10 8.01 26.99
CA ALA A 69 -30.10 7.11 26.45
C ALA A 69 -30.72 6.18 27.51
N ARG A 70 -29.95 5.89 28.58
CA ARG A 70 -30.43 5.10 29.76
C ARG A 70 -31.00 5.96 30.89
N GLY A 71 -30.96 7.29 30.74
CA GLY A 71 -31.40 8.23 31.78
C GLY A 71 -30.41 8.39 32.94
N GLU A 72 -29.17 8.05 32.76
CA GLU A 72 -28.08 8.15 33.73
C GLU A 72 -27.12 9.28 33.36
N GLU A 73 -26.59 10.02 34.36
CA GLU A 73 -25.52 10.98 34.17
C GLU A 73 -24.16 10.35 34.57
N LEU A 74 -23.18 10.41 33.68
CA LEU A 74 -21.82 9.96 33.97
C LEU A 74 -21.14 10.86 35.02
N SER A 75 -20.68 10.27 36.10
CA SER A 75 -19.90 10.97 37.13
C SER A 75 -18.57 11.48 36.56
N SER A 76 -18.03 12.55 37.15
CA SER A 76 -16.69 13.06 36.81
C SER A 76 -15.59 12.01 36.94
N LYS A 77 -15.75 11.05 37.85
CA LYS A 77 -14.83 9.92 38.03
C LYS A 77 -14.91 8.93 36.88
N ASP A 78 -16.10 8.63 36.40
CA ASP A 78 -16.33 7.71 35.28
C ASP A 78 -15.78 8.30 33.98
N LYS A 79 -15.96 9.61 33.74
CA LYS A 79 -15.35 10.34 32.62
C LYS A 79 -13.82 10.31 32.67
N ALA A 80 -13.23 10.48 33.86
CA ALA A 80 -11.78 10.39 34.03
C ALA A 80 -11.25 8.97 33.79
N LEU A 81 -12.01 7.95 34.21
CA LEU A 81 -11.68 6.55 33.98
C LEU A 81 -11.75 6.19 32.50
N ILE A 82 -12.81 6.62 31.81
CA ILE A 82 -12.98 6.41 30.38
C ILE A 82 -11.85 7.10 29.60
N ARG A 83 -11.48 8.33 29.95
CA ARG A 83 -10.32 9.01 29.37
C ARG A 83 -9.00 8.26 29.59
N ALA A 84 -8.81 7.75 30.78
CA ALA A 84 -7.61 6.95 31.11
C ALA A 84 -7.58 5.62 30.33
N GLN A 85 -8.73 4.97 30.21
CA GLN A 85 -8.86 3.74 29.41
C GLN A 85 -8.70 3.99 27.92
N ALA A 86 -9.26 5.05 27.38
CA ALA A 86 -9.10 5.45 25.97
C ALA A 86 -7.62 5.79 25.64
N LYS A 87 -6.90 6.42 26.58
CA LYS A 87 -5.44 6.64 26.48
C LYS A 87 -4.61 5.38 26.62
N ALA A 88 -5.04 4.43 27.47
CA ALA A 88 -4.33 3.18 27.73
C ALA A 88 -4.71 2.06 26.74
N GLY A 89 -5.89 2.18 26.07
CA GLY A 89 -6.59 1.09 25.37
C GLY A 89 -6.22 1.12 23.92
N GLY A 90 -5.42 1.35 23.22
CA GLY A 90 -5.33 1.30 21.73
C GLY A 90 -3.92 1.48 21.16
N GLY A 91 -2.88 1.31 21.72
CA GLY A 91 -1.54 1.48 21.14
C GLY A 91 -0.40 1.17 22.09
N ALA A 92 -0.69 1.12 23.41
CA ALA A 92 0.35 0.87 24.42
C ALA A 92 0.99 -0.52 24.26
N GLU A 93 0.25 -1.51 23.74
CA GLU A 93 0.76 -2.86 23.48
C GLU A 93 1.71 -2.89 22.28
N TYR A 94 1.52 -1.96 21.33
CA TYR A 94 2.29 -1.87 20.08
C TYR A 94 3.28 -0.70 20.07
N GLU A 95 3.46 -0.01 21.20
CA GLU A 95 4.37 1.13 21.32
C GLU A 95 5.81 0.71 21.02
N GLY A 96 6.41 1.33 20.01
CA GLY A 96 7.77 1.04 19.58
C GLY A 96 7.91 -0.10 18.57
N MET A 97 6.81 -0.78 18.20
CA MET A 97 6.79 -1.77 17.12
C MET A 97 6.69 -1.10 15.76
N SER A 98 7.32 -1.69 14.76
CA SER A 98 7.13 -1.28 13.36
C SER A 98 5.75 -1.71 12.86
N GLU A 99 5.27 -1.05 11.80
CA GLU A 99 3.99 -1.40 11.15
C GLU A 99 3.92 -2.89 10.78
N GLU A 100 5.00 -3.44 10.21
CA GLU A 100 5.09 -4.86 9.83
C GLU A 100 4.98 -5.81 11.04
N GLU A 101 5.62 -5.45 12.16
CA GLU A 101 5.55 -6.24 13.41
C GLU A 101 4.14 -6.23 13.99
N ILE A 102 3.43 -5.11 13.89
CA ILE A 102 2.03 -5.00 14.35
C ILE A 102 1.11 -5.88 13.48
N TYR A 103 1.21 -5.82 12.15
CA TYR A 103 0.44 -6.70 11.28
C TYR A 103 0.70 -8.17 11.59
N LYS A 104 1.96 -8.54 11.82
CA LYS A 104 2.34 -9.90 12.19
C LYS A 104 1.79 -10.32 13.56
N ALA A 105 1.79 -9.43 14.55
CA ALA A 105 1.19 -9.68 15.86
C ALA A 105 -0.32 -9.87 15.77
N LEU A 106 -0.99 -9.15 14.86
CA LEU A 106 -2.41 -9.30 14.55
C LEU A 106 -2.72 -10.55 13.71
N GLY A 107 -1.70 -11.31 13.28
CA GLY A 107 -1.87 -12.54 12.49
C GLY A 107 -1.97 -12.31 10.98
N TYR A 108 -1.69 -11.12 10.49
CA TYR A 108 -1.71 -10.80 9.07
C TYR A 108 -0.31 -10.82 8.46
N SER A 109 -0.25 -11.16 7.18
CA SER A 109 0.98 -11.13 6.38
C SER A 109 0.78 -10.31 5.12
N ALA A 110 1.86 -9.66 4.66
CA ALA A 110 1.86 -8.95 3.41
C ALA A 110 1.55 -9.90 2.24
N GLN A 111 0.66 -9.46 1.36
CA GLN A 111 0.32 -10.14 0.12
C GLN A 111 1.22 -9.64 -1.02
N PRO A 112 1.60 -10.48 -2.00
CA PRO A 112 2.41 -10.04 -3.13
C PRO A 112 1.66 -9.03 -4.00
N PHE A 113 2.42 -8.19 -4.66
CA PHE A 113 2.00 -7.12 -5.56
C PHE A 113 1.39 -5.90 -4.85
N GLY A 114 1.55 -4.73 -5.48
CA GLY A 114 0.99 -3.48 -4.99
C GLY A 114 -0.44 -3.26 -5.47
N TYR A 115 -1.29 -2.83 -4.55
CA TYR A 115 -2.64 -2.36 -4.83
C TYR A 115 -2.96 -1.18 -3.94
N SER A 116 -3.65 -0.17 -4.47
CA SER A 116 -4.25 0.89 -3.67
C SER A 116 -5.52 0.40 -2.95
N ASN A 117 -5.97 1.13 -1.95
CA ASN A 117 -7.20 0.76 -1.24
C ASN A 117 -8.43 0.79 -2.16
N ASP A 118 -8.49 1.74 -3.10
CA ASP A 118 -9.57 1.81 -4.09
C ASP A 118 -9.54 0.60 -5.05
N GLU A 119 -8.35 0.16 -5.44
CA GLU A 119 -8.17 -1.04 -6.26
C GLU A 119 -8.56 -2.31 -5.50
N LEU A 120 -8.19 -2.42 -4.22
CA LEU A 120 -8.61 -3.54 -3.36
C LEU A 120 -10.13 -3.57 -3.19
N GLN A 121 -10.78 -2.41 -3.06
CA GLN A 121 -12.24 -2.33 -3.01
C GLN A 121 -12.88 -2.81 -4.32
N ARG A 122 -12.37 -2.37 -5.46
CA ARG A 122 -12.84 -2.81 -6.79
C ARG A 122 -12.65 -4.33 -6.99
N ILE A 123 -11.55 -4.88 -6.48
CA ILE A 123 -11.30 -6.33 -6.49
C ILE A 123 -12.35 -7.05 -5.61
N ALA A 124 -12.67 -6.51 -4.44
CA ALA A 124 -13.71 -7.05 -3.55
C ALA A 124 -15.09 -7.01 -4.23
N ASP A 125 -15.36 -6.00 -5.06
CA ASP A 125 -16.58 -5.87 -5.87
C ASP A 125 -16.58 -6.79 -7.12
N GLY A 126 -15.51 -7.58 -7.31
CA GLY A 126 -15.41 -8.58 -8.39
C GLY A 126 -14.77 -8.07 -9.68
N GLU A 127 -14.19 -6.88 -9.68
CA GLU A 127 -13.42 -6.34 -10.82
C GLU A 127 -12.05 -7.00 -10.94
N LYS A 128 -11.56 -7.11 -12.17
CA LYS A 128 -10.19 -7.56 -12.45
C LYS A 128 -9.28 -6.34 -12.57
N VAL A 129 -8.48 -6.10 -11.55
CA VAL A 129 -7.49 -5.02 -11.55
C VAL A 129 -6.10 -5.63 -11.75
N PHE A 130 -5.30 -5.02 -12.63
CA PHE A 130 -3.93 -5.46 -12.85
C PHE A 130 -3.04 -4.93 -11.71
N PRO A 131 -2.19 -5.76 -11.10
CA PRO A 131 -1.36 -5.36 -9.96
C PRO A 131 -0.20 -4.44 -10.38
N HIS A 132 0.22 -3.58 -9.48
CA HIS A 132 1.48 -2.85 -9.55
C HIS A 132 2.63 -3.73 -9.05
N VAL A 133 3.18 -4.57 -9.94
CA VAL A 133 4.16 -5.62 -9.60
C VAL A 133 5.40 -5.08 -8.89
N PHE A 134 5.89 -3.91 -9.30
CA PHE A 134 7.03 -3.22 -8.68
C PHE A 134 6.59 -2.02 -7.82
N GLY A 135 5.28 -1.89 -7.55
CA GLY A 135 4.71 -0.75 -6.88
C GLY A 135 4.67 0.50 -7.76
N THR A 136 4.47 1.65 -7.13
CA THR A 136 4.34 2.95 -7.81
C THR A 136 5.27 3.99 -7.21
N ASP A 137 5.53 5.04 -7.97
CA ASP A 137 6.29 6.19 -7.49
C ASP A 137 5.38 7.20 -6.74
N ARG A 138 5.98 8.30 -6.28
CA ARG A 138 5.28 9.38 -5.57
C ARG A 138 4.15 10.06 -6.35
N TYR A 139 4.03 9.79 -7.63
CA TYR A 139 2.97 10.30 -8.51
C TYR A 139 1.97 9.21 -8.91
N GLY A 140 2.01 8.03 -8.29
CA GLY A 140 1.14 6.91 -8.63
C GLY A 140 1.45 6.27 -9.98
N ARG A 141 2.65 6.52 -10.57
CA ARG A 141 3.04 5.92 -11.85
C ARG A 141 3.65 4.55 -11.63
N ASP A 142 3.26 3.58 -12.44
CA ASP A 142 3.73 2.20 -12.34
C ASP A 142 5.24 2.09 -12.62
N ILE A 143 6.00 1.58 -11.64
CA ILE A 143 7.46 1.45 -11.72
C ILE A 143 7.86 0.38 -12.72
N MET A 144 7.09 -0.70 -12.87
CA MET A 144 7.41 -1.78 -13.81
C MET A 144 7.35 -1.26 -15.25
N VAL A 145 6.29 -0.53 -15.62
CA VAL A 145 6.16 0.07 -16.96
C VAL A 145 7.30 1.04 -17.22
N ARG A 146 7.63 1.90 -16.27
CA ARG A 146 8.75 2.84 -16.39
C ARG A 146 10.09 2.11 -16.57
N THR A 147 10.30 1.01 -15.86
CA THR A 147 11.49 0.16 -16.00
C THR A 147 11.56 -0.47 -17.41
N MET A 148 10.44 -0.93 -17.95
CA MET A 148 10.36 -1.46 -19.33
C MET A 148 10.80 -0.40 -20.35
N PHE A 149 10.29 0.83 -20.25
CA PHE A 149 10.68 1.92 -21.15
C PHE A 149 12.15 2.34 -20.96
N ALA A 150 12.64 2.44 -19.71
CA ALA A 150 14.03 2.74 -19.43
C ALA A 150 14.98 1.66 -20.01
N THR A 151 14.61 0.39 -19.89
CA THR A 151 15.36 -0.73 -20.48
C THR A 151 15.42 -0.61 -22.00
N ARG A 152 14.33 -0.23 -22.66
CA ARG A 152 14.29 0.01 -24.12
C ARG A 152 15.30 1.07 -24.55
N VAL A 153 15.31 2.21 -23.85
CA VAL A 153 16.25 3.31 -24.14
C VAL A 153 17.69 2.86 -23.96
N SER A 154 17.99 2.18 -22.83
CA SER A 154 19.33 1.65 -22.55
C SER A 154 19.81 0.67 -23.62
N MET A 155 18.94 -0.21 -24.09
CA MET A 155 19.27 -1.18 -25.14
C MET A 155 19.56 -0.51 -26.49
N ILE A 156 18.78 0.50 -26.88
CA ILE A 156 18.99 1.25 -28.10
C ILE A 156 20.35 1.96 -28.06
N ILE A 157 20.68 2.63 -26.95
CA ILE A 157 21.95 3.34 -26.79
C ILE A 157 23.12 2.34 -26.82
N GLY A 158 23.02 1.24 -26.08
CA GLY A 158 24.07 0.20 -26.01
C GLY A 158 24.33 -0.45 -27.38
N LEU A 159 23.26 -0.80 -28.11
CA LEU A 159 23.39 -1.37 -29.45
C LEU A 159 24.00 -0.37 -30.45
N THR A 160 23.56 0.88 -30.39
CA THR A 160 24.09 1.94 -31.25
C THR A 160 25.58 2.16 -31.00
N ALA A 161 26.00 2.23 -29.74
CA ALA A 161 27.42 2.35 -29.37
C ALA A 161 28.23 1.16 -29.87
N ALA A 162 27.75 -0.05 -29.70
CA ALA A 162 28.42 -1.26 -30.19
C ALA A 162 28.55 -1.27 -31.71
N LEU A 163 27.53 -0.85 -32.45
CA LEU A 163 27.59 -0.73 -33.91
C LEU A 163 28.61 0.32 -34.38
N ILE A 164 28.69 1.46 -33.70
CA ILE A 164 29.69 2.50 -34.02
C ILE A 164 31.10 1.94 -33.84
N VAL A 165 31.37 1.26 -32.72
CA VAL A 165 32.68 0.65 -32.46
C VAL A 165 33.02 -0.44 -33.47
N LEU A 166 32.03 -1.19 -33.96
CA LEU A 166 32.25 -2.24 -34.97
C LEU A 166 32.63 -1.66 -36.35
N VAL A 167 32.18 -0.46 -36.68
CA VAL A 167 32.41 0.18 -38.00
C VAL A 167 33.71 0.97 -38.03
N ILE A 168 34.21 1.44 -36.89
CA ILE A 168 35.49 2.18 -36.78
C ILE A 168 36.67 1.18 -36.62
#